data_347ee8b0fcd7e1a8d063bd07ef4b649c
#
_entry.id   347ee8b0fcd7e1a8d063bd07ef4b649c
#
_cell.length_a   1.000
_cell.length_b   1.000
_cell.length_c   1.000
_cell.angle_alpha   90.00
_cell.angle_beta   90.00
_cell.angle_gamma   90.00
#
_symmetry.space_group_name_H-M   'P 1'
#
loop_
_entity.id
_entity.type
_entity.pdbx_description
1 polymer ?
#
loop_
_entity_poly.entity_id
_entity_poly.type
_entity_poly.pdbx_seq_one_letter_code
_entity_poly.pdbx_strand_id
1 'polypeptide(L)'
;IKELNGSGEVMTLVDNEIAVQNLTKMANQKGYGVKSQKLGEGQYEVIMTISADGTSAVTERVESAEEEQTVCYPDARKKNTVVVLSSTTMGNGDEELGAILMKGFIYALSQQEQLPTTILMYNGGAKISCEESPSLEDLKSLEAQGVEILTCGTCLNHYGLSDKLKVGEVTNMYVIAEKMTQADLIVKP
;
A
#
# COMPACT_ATOMS: atom_id res chain seq x y z
N ILE A 1 -4.03 -16.19 7.86
CA ILE A 1 -5.28 -15.45 8.18
C ILE A 1 -6.41 -15.84 7.22
N LYS A 2 -6.16 -15.97 5.90
CA LYS A 2 -7.20 -16.39 4.92
C LYS A 2 -7.77 -17.80 5.12
N GLU A 3 -7.13 -18.64 5.90
CA GLU A 3 -7.57 -20.02 6.20
C GLU A 3 -8.42 -20.13 7.46
N LEU A 4 -8.55 -19.06 8.26
CA LEU A 4 -9.42 -19.01 9.44
C LEU A 4 -10.84 -18.62 9.03
N ASN A 5 -11.69 -19.60 8.77
CA ASN A 5 -13.12 -19.43 8.57
C ASN A 5 -13.82 -19.20 9.93
N GLY A 6 -13.69 -18.01 10.51
CA GLY A 6 -14.35 -17.68 11.79
C GLY A 6 -13.47 -16.84 12.73
N SER A 7 -13.80 -16.87 14.01
CA SER A 7 -13.02 -16.24 15.08
C SER A 7 -11.76 -17.06 15.39
N GLY A 8 -10.66 -16.39 15.65
CA GLY A 8 -9.40 -17.06 15.99
C GLY A 8 -8.32 -16.09 16.47
N GLU A 9 -7.26 -16.64 17.04
CA GLU A 9 -6.08 -15.88 17.42
C GLU A 9 -4.89 -16.32 16.55
N VAL A 10 -4.13 -15.31 16.09
CA VAL A 10 -2.88 -15.52 15.38
C VAL A 10 -1.75 -14.93 16.21
N MET A 11 -0.83 -15.78 16.62
CA MET A 11 0.38 -15.39 17.33
C MET A 11 1.53 -15.32 16.35
N THR A 12 2.26 -14.20 16.35
CA THR A 12 3.42 -13.97 15.48
C THR A 12 4.60 -13.53 16.34
N LEU A 13 5.72 -14.22 16.21
CA LEU A 13 6.99 -13.82 16.82
C LEU A 13 7.80 -13.00 15.80
N VAL A 14 8.32 -11.86 16.22
CA VAL A 14 9.15 -10.98 15.40
C VAL A 14 10.39 -10.52 16.16
N ASP A 15 11.42 -10.16 15.42
CA ASP A 15 12.77 -9.86 15.93
C ASP A 15 13.06 -8.37 16.12
N ASN A 16 12.11 -7.50 15.72
CA ASN A 16 12.30 -6.05 15.81
C ASN A 16 10.99 -5.31 16.09
N GLU A 17 11.12 -4.11 16.64
CA GLU A 17 9.99 -3.26 17.02
C GLU A 17 9.23 -2.69 15.82
N ILE A 18 9.90 -2.50 14.69
CA ILE A 18 9.26 -2.02 13.46
C ILE A 18 8.26 -3.04 12.94
N ALA A 19 8.59 -4.34 13.01
CA ALA A 19 7.66 -5.40 12.64
C ALA A 19 6.44 -5.43 13.57
N VAL A 20 6.60 -5.18 14.89
CA VAL A 20 5.49 -5.02 15.84
C VAL A 20 4.57 -3.89 15.41
N GLN A 21 5.14 -2.71 15.10
CA GLN A 21 4.37 -1.54 14.66
C GLN A 21 3.59 -1.81 13.37
N ASN A 22 4.23 -2.47 12.41
CA ASN A 22 3.59 -2.82 11.13
C ASN A 22 2.42 -3.79 11.31
N LEU A 23 2.60 -4.84 12.12
CA LEU A 23 1.54 -5.81 12.42
C LEU A 23 0.40 -5.16 13.21
N THR A 24 0.70 -4.28 14.15
CA THR A 24 -0.30 -3.53 14.91
C THR A 24 -1.11 -2.62 14.00
N LYS A 25 -0.45 -1.88 13.10
CA LYS A 25 -1.13 -1.01 12.12
C LYS A 25 -2.03 -1.83 11.18
N MET A 26 -1.54 -2.96 10.68
CA MET A 26 -2.32 -3.87 9.83
C MET A 26 -3.54 -4.43 10.58
N ALA A 27 -3.38 -4.86 11.84
CA ALA A 27 -4.47 -5.39 12.64
C ALA A 27 -5.56 -4.33 12.86
N ASN A 28 -5.18 -3.11 13.23
CA ASN A 28 -6.10 -2.00 13.43
C ASN A 28 -6.86 -1.63 12.14
N GLN A 29 -6.19 -1.60 10.98
CA GLN A 29 -6.82 -1.34 9.68
C GLN A 29 -7.86 -2.41 9.30
N LYS A 30 -7.66 -3.65 9.73
CA LYS A 30 -8.60 -4.75 9.46
C LYS A 30 -9.63 -4.96 10.58
N GLY A 31 -9.65 -4.11 11.59
CA GLY A 31 -10.58 -4.22 12.73
C GLY A 31 -10.30 -5.42 13.62
N TYR A 32 -9.08 -5.94 13.63
CA TYR A 32 -8.67 -7.04 14.51
C TYR A 32 -8.19 -6.52 15.86
N GLY A 33 -8.50 -7.22 16.94
CA GLY A 33 -7.86 -6.99 18.23
C GLY A 33 -6.37 -7.29 18.13
N VAL A 34 -5.51 -6.45 18.72
CA VAL A 34 -4.07 -6.68 18.73
C VAL A 34 -3.48 -6.43 20.11
N LYS A 35 -2.60 -7.32 20.53
CA LYS A 35 -1.77 -7.19 21.74
C LYS A 35 -0.34 -7.52 21.36
N SER A 36 0.62 -6.77 21.90
CA SER A 36 2.04 -7.06 21.70
C SER A 36 2.76 -7.07 23.05
N GLN A 37 3.75 -7.94 23.17
CA GLN A 37 4.62 -7.99 24.36
C GLN A 37 6.07 -8.24 23.94
N LYS A 38 7.01 -7.68 24.70
CA LYS A 38 8.43 -7.94 24.56
C LYS A 38 8.82 -9.14 25.40
N LEU A 39 9.34 -10.20 24.77
CA LEU A 39 9.76 -11.42 25.47
C LEU A 39 11.25 -11.39 25.87
N GLY A 40 12.07 -10.59 25.17
CA GLY A 40 13.51 -10.48 25.42
C GLY A 40 14.17 -9.45 24.50
N GLU A 41 15.51 -9.39 24.51
CA GLU A 41 16.24 -8.55 23.54
C GLU A 41 16.04 -9.09 22.13
N GLY A 42 15.45 -8.26 21.23
CA GLY A 42 15.17 -8.62 19.86
C GLY A 42 14.08 -9.70 19.69
N GLN A 43 13.23 -9.92 20.70
CA GLN A 43 12.12 -10.86 20.58
C GLN A 43 10.82 -10.24 21.06
N TYR A 44 9.85 -10.17 20.17
CA TYR A 44 8.54 -9.62 20.43
C TYR A 44 7.45 -10.60 19.95
N GLU A 45 6.39 -10.68 20.71
CA GLU A 45 5.20 -11.44 20.38
C GLU A 45 4.06 -10.49 20.04
N VAL A 46 3.36 -10.76 18.95
CA VAL A 46 2.16 -10.03 18.53
C VAL A 46 1.02 -11.03 18.38
N ILE A 47 -0.04 -10.83 19.17
CA ILE A 47 -1.25 -11.65 19.13
C ILE A 47 -2.34 -10.84 18.46
N MET A 48 -2.88 -11.34 17.36
CA MET A 48 -4.02 -10.75 16.67
C MET A 48 -5.26 -11.59 16.88
N THR A 49 -6.34 -10.98 17.38
CA THR A 49 -7.61 -11.64 17.61
C THR A 49 -8.61 -11.25 16.53
N ILE A 50 -9.10 -12.25 15.80
CA ILE A 50 -10.08 -12.09 14.74
C ILE A 50 -11.44 -12.48 15.31
N SER A 51 -12.40 -11.54 15.36
CA SER A 51 -13.79 -11.79 15.79
C SER A 51 -14.70 -11.85 14.57
N ALA A 52 -15.60 -12.83 14.54
CA ALA A 52 -16.55 -12.99 13.43
C ALA A 52 -17.65 -11.89 13.41
N ASP A 53 -17.84 -11.18 14.52
CA ASP A 53 -18.77 -10.06 14.63
C ASP A 53 -17.95 -8.76 14.73
N GLY A 54 -18.15 -7.85 13.78
CA GLY A 54 -17.44 -6.56 13.65
C GLY A 54 -17.73 -5.56 14.77
N THR A 55 -17.59 -5.97 16.03
CA THR A 55 -17.76 -5.10 17.18
C THR A 55 -16.42 -4.85 17.84
N SER A 56 -15.91 -3.64 17.66
CA SER A 56 -14.71 -3.12 18.33
C SER A 56 -14.86 -3.19 19.85
N ALA A 57 -14.08 -4.03 20.50
CA ALA A 57 -13.85 -3.90 21.93
C ALA A 57 -12.80 -2.80 22.18
N VAL A 58 -13.28 -1.60 22.45
CA VAL A 58 -12.50 -0.48 22.97
C VAL A 58 -12.34 -0.69 24.47
N THR A 59 -11.13 -0.82 24.96
CA THR A 59 -10.75 -0.66 26.38
C THR A 59 -9.25 -0.33 26.40
N GLU A 60 -8.72 0.67 26.99
CA GLU A 60 -9.00 1.56 28.10
C GLU A 60 -8.29 2.90 27.89
N ARG A 61 -8.93 3.97 28.31
CA ARG A 61 -8.36 5.32 28.41
C ARG A 61 -7.23 5.36 29.44
N VAL A 62 -6.13 6.02 29.08
CA VAL A 62 -5.31 6.72 30.05
C VAL A 62 -5.44 8.21 29.74
N GLU A 63 -6.04 8.91 30.71
CA GLU A 63 -6.13 10.38 30.73
C GLU A 63 -4.75 10.99 30.88
N SER A 64 -4.41 11.94 30.02
CA SER A 64 -3.80 13.21 30.45
C SER A 64 -3.51 14.13 29.26
N ALA A 65 -3.81 15.41 29.50
CA ALA A 65 -3.42 16.62 28.78
C ALA A 65 -4.35 17.09 27.66
N GLU A 66 -5.12 18.13 28.04
CA GLU A 66 -5.84 19.05 27.17
C GLU A 66 -4.86 19.76 26.24
N GLU A 67 -4.91 19.46 24.95
CA GLU A 67 -4.49 20.37 23.90
C GLU A 67 -5.71 20.69 23.03
N GLU A 68 -6.01 21.96 22.88
CA GLU A 68 -7.05 22.50 21.99
C GLU A 68 -6.86 21.93 20.57
N GLN A 69 -7.60 20.88 20.25
CA GLN A 69 -7.72 20.38 18.90
C GLN A 69 -8.64 21.33 18.14
N THR A 70 -8.06 22.19 17.31
CA THR A 70 -8.76 22.74 16.16
C THR A 70 -9.32 21.58 15.34
N VAL A 71 -10.62 21.37 15.44
CA VAL A 71 -11.33 20.36 14.66
C VAL A 71 -11.29 20.79 13.19
N CYS A 72 -10.27 20.39 12.46
CA CYS A 72 -10.30 20.38 11.01
C CYS A 72 -11.34 19.33 10.61
N TYR A 73 -12.51 19.77 10.14
CA TYR A 73 -13.44 18.88 9.45
C TYR A 73 -12.68 18.27 8.25
N PRO A 74 -12.56 16.94 8.15
CA PRO A 74 -11.96 16.34 6.97
C PRO A 74 -12.81 16.76 5.76
N ASP A 75 -12.17 17.37 4.77
CA ASP A 75 -12.82 17.67 3.50
C ASP A 75 -13.35 16.34 2.94
N ALA A 76 -14.66 16.19 2.92
CA ALA A 76 -15.34 14.97 2.48
C ALA A 76 -15.20 14.72 0.95
N ARG A 77 -14.49 15.60 0.23
CA ARG A 77 -14.13 15.39 -1.16
C ARG A 77 -13.07 14.29 -1.25
N LYS A 78 -13.37 13.28 -2.03
CA LYS A 78 -12.41 12.21 -2.36
C LYS A 78 -11.20 12.87 -3.06
N LYS A 79 -10.05 12.91 -2.41
CA LYS A 79 -8.84 13.50 -2.98
C LYS A 79 -8.42 12.74 -4.23
N ASN A 80 -8.09 13.50 -5.29
CA ASN A 80 -7.48 12.95 -6.49
C ASN A 80 -6.00 12.63 -6.22
N THR A 81 -5.74 11.43 -5.72
CA THR A 81 -4.38 10.97 -5.40
C THR A 81 -3.81 10.20 -6.58
N VAL A 82 -2.69 10.67 -7.11
CA VAL A 82 -1.96 10.04 -8.21
C VAL A 82 -0.66 9.45 -7.69
N VAL A 83 -0.43 8.16 -7.94
CA VAL A 83 0.82 7.47 -7.64
C VAL A 83 1.66 7.37 -8.91
N VAL A 84 2.93 7.75 -8.83
CA VAL A 84 3.85 7.76 -9.99
C VAL A 84 4.97 6.76 -9.76
N LEU A 85 5.01 5.70 -10.54
CA LEU A 85 6.06 4.69 -10.54
C LEU A 85 6.98 4.93 -11.75
N SER A 86 8.16 5.51 -11.49
CA SER A 86 9.13 5.85 -12.55
C SER A 86 10.33 4.88 -12.61
N SER A 87 10.45 3.99 -11.65
CA SER A 87 11.52 2.99 -11.54
C SER A 87 10.95 1.65 -11.11
N THR A 88 11.70 0.57 -11.31
CA THR A 88 11.44 -0.75 -10.71
C THR A 88 11.87 -0.82 -9.25
N THR A 89 12.59 0.19 -8.77
CA THR A 89 13.15 0.28 -7.42
C THR A 89 12.63 1.51 -6.70
N MET A 90 12.45 1.42 -5.39
CA MET A 90 12.09 2.53 -4.52
C MET A 90 13.35 3.16 -3.91
N GLY A 91 13.48 4.49 -4.08
CA GLY A 91 14.64 5.24 -3.60
C GLY A 91 15.89 5.06 -4.46
N ASN A 92 17.00 5.69 -4.02
CA ASN A 92 18.32 5.62 -4.65
C ASN A 92 19.28 4.94 -3.68
N GLY A 93 19.85 3.79 -4.08
CA GLY A 93 20.75 3.02 -3.23
C GLY A 93 20.96 1.63 -3.79
N ASP A 94 20.88 0.63 -2.96
CA ASP A 94 20.99 -0.76 -3.36
C ASP A 94 19.78 -1.19 -4.21
N GLU A 95 20.03 -1.77 -5.38
CA GLU A 95 18.97 -2.13 -6.34
C GLU A 95 18.12 -3.30 -5.86
N GLU A 96 18.70 -4.29 -5.19
CA GLU A 96 17.99 -5.45 -4.68
C GLU A 96 17.02 -5.03 -3.56
N LEU A 97 17.53 -4.23 -2.61
CA LEU A 97 16.70 -3.64 -1.55
C LEU A 97 15.61 -2.73 -2.15
N GLY A 98 15.96 -1.90 -3.13
CA GLY A 98 15.00 -1.02 -3.80
C GLY A 98 13.86 -1.77 -4.48
N ALA A 99 14.13 -2.93 -5.09
CA ALA A 99 13.11 -3.78 -5.70
C ALA A 99 12.19 -4.42 -4.64
N ILE A 100 12.75 -4.87 -3.52
CA ILE A 100 11.97 -5.41 -2.38
C ILE A 100 11.05 -4.31 -1.81
N LEU A 101 11.57 -3.11 -1.62
CA LEU A 101 10.82 -1.97 -1.12
C LEU A 101 9.69 -1.55 -2.07
N MET A 102 9.94 -1.52 -3.39
CA MET A 102 8.91 -1.21 -4.39
C MET A 102 7.77 -2.22 -4.37
N LYS A 103 8.08 -3.52 -4.31
CA LYS A 103 7.06 -4.57 -4.14
C LYS A 103 6.24 -4.37 -2.87
N GLY A 104 6.93 -4.12 -1.74
CA GLY A 104 6.28 -3.85 -0.45
C GLY A 104 5.39 -2.61 -0.48
N PHE A 105 5.83 -1.55 -1.17
CA PHE A 105 5.05 -0.32 -1.35
C PHE A 105 3.75 -0.58 -2.12
N ILE A 106 3.81 -1.28 -3.27
CA ILE A 106 2.62 -1.58 -4.08
C ILE A 106 1.64 -2.46 -3.30
N TYR A 107 2.15 -3.48 -2.59
CA TYR A 107 1.32 -4.29 -1.69
C TYR A 107 0.68 -3.44 -0.59
N ALA A 108 1.44 -2.60 0.11
CA ALA A 108 0.91 -1.72 1.15
C ALA A 108 -0.13 -0.74 0.60
N LEU A 109 0.07 -0.25 -0.63
CA LEU A 109 -0.88 0.62 -1.32
C LEU A 109 -2.22 -0.10 -1.57
N SER A 110 -2.20 -1.38 -1.99
CA SER A 110 -3.41 -2.18 -2.23
C SER A 110 -4.21 -2.50 -0.95
N GLN A 111 -3.62 -2.29 0.22
CA GLN A 111 -4.26 -2.53 1.52
C GLN A 111 -4.74 -1.25 2.21
N GLN A 112 -4.60 -0.07 1.58
CA GLN A 112 -5.09 1.19 2.15
C GLN A 112 -6.62 1.26 2.09
N GLU A 113 -7.24 1.93 3.06
CA GLU A 113 -8.68 2.22 3.04
C GLU A 113 -9.05 3.21 1.91
N GLN A 114 -8.16 4.17 1.66
CA GLN A 114 -8.30 5.13 0.58
C GLN A 114 -7.29 4.81 -0.51
N LEU A 115 -7.76 4.21 -1.58
CA LEU A 115 -6.94 3.88 -2.74
C LEU A 115 -6.66 5.14 -3.58
N PRO A 116 -5.53 5.19 -4.30
CA PRO A 116 -5.29 6.25 -5.27
C PRO A 116 -6.33 6.20 -6.38
N THR A 117 -6.56 7.31 -7.05
CA THR A 117 -7.42 7.38 -8.23
C THR A 117 -6.71 6.83 -9.47
N THR A 118 -5.40 7.10 -9.58
CA THR A 118 -4.62 6.72 -10.75
C THR A 118 -3.20 6.31 -10.36
N ILE A 119 -2.67 5.29 -11.01
CA ILE A 119 -1.26 4.90 -10.96
C ILE A 119 -0.66 5.13 -12.35
N LEU A 120 0.37 5.96 -12.42
CA LEU A 120 1.10 6.28 -13.65
C LEU A 120 2.44 5.57 -13.66
N MET A 121 2.74 4.86 -14.75
CA MET A 121 3.98 4.14 -14.93
C MET A 121 4.73 4.62 -16.16
N TYR A 122 5.98 5.05 -15.97
CA TYR A 122 6.85 5.44 -17.08
C TYR A 122 8.32 5.12 -16.78
N ASN A 123 9.20 5.25 -17.79
CA ASN A 123 10.60 4.85 -17.69
C ASN A 123 10.72 3.41 -17.17
N GLY A 124 11.62 3.11 -16.26
CA GLY A 124 11.79 1.79 -15.64
C GLY A 124 10.51 1.24 -14.99
N GLY A 125 9.65 2.12 -14.47
CA GLY A 125 8.37 1.74 -13.87
C GLY A 125 7.40 1.06 -14.84
N ALA A 126 7.52 1.28 -16.16
CA ALA A 126 6.70 0.58 -17.15
C ALA A 126 6.85 -0.95 -17.11
N LYS A 127 7.96 -1.47 -16.60
CA LYS A 127 8.19 -2.90 -16.43
C LYS A 127 7.29 -3.52 -15.35
N ILE A 128 6.82 -2.71 -14.40
CA ILE A 128 6.02 -3.20 -13.24
C ILE A 128 4.63 -3.67 -13.70
N SER A 129 4.06 -3.10 -14.77
CA SER A 129 2.76 -3.50 -15.34
C SER A 129 2.83 -4.66 -16.33
N CYS A 130 4.04 -5.15 -16.63
CA CYS A 130 4.28 -6.18 -17.63
C CYS A 130 4.40 -7.59 -16.99
N GLU A 131 4.40 -8.61 -17.86
CA GLU A 131 4.63 -9.99 -17.45
C GLU A 131 5.94 -10.12 -16.66
N GLU A 132 6.04 -11.15 -15.79
CA GLU A 132 7.17 -11.40 -14.89
C GLU A 132 7.31 -10.38 -13.73
N SER A 133 6.49 -9.33 -13.67
CA SER A 133 6.52 -8.41 -12.52
C SER A 133 6.00 -9.10 -11.25
N PRO A 134 6.74 -9.02 -10.14
CA PRO A 134 6.32 -9.61 -8.86
C PRO A 134 5.13 -8.89 -8.20
N SER A 135 4.71 -7.75 -8.76
CA SER A 135 3.61 -6.92 -8.23
C SER A 135 2.32 -7.01 -9.06
N LEU A 136 2.25 -7.89 -10.08
CA LEU A 136 1.09 -7.96 -10.98
C LEU A 136 -0.22 -8.25 -10.27
N GLU A 137 -0.23 -9.17 -9.32
CA GLU A 137 -1.45 -9.55 -8.61
C GLU A 137 -1.98 -8.41 -7.73
N ASP A 138 -1.08 -7.65 -7.09
CA ASP A 138 -1.45 -6.49 -6.30
C ASP A 138 -2.01 -5.36 -7.19
N LEU A 139 -1.40 -5.14 -8.37
CA LEU A 139 -1.87 -4.15 -9.35
C LEU A 139 -3.24 -4.54 -9.93
N LYS A 140 -3.46 -5.80 -10.29
CA LYS A 140 -4.78 -6.28 -10.74
C LYS A 140 -5.84 -6.13 -9.65
N SER A 141 -5.47 -6.36 -8.40
CA SER A 141 -6.37 -6.10 -7.27
C SER A 141 -6.75 -4.64 -7.14
N LEU A 142 -5.80 -3.71 -7.36
CA LEU A 142 -6.05 -2.27 -7.38
C LEU A 142 -6.95 -1.87 -8.55
N GLU A 143 -6.69 -2.38 -9.75
CA GLU A 143 -7.49 -2.16 -10.96
C GLU A 143 -8.95 -2.66 -10.75
N ALA A 144 -9.11 -3.87 -10.20
CA ALA A 144 -10.43 -4.43 -9.90
C ALA A 144 -11.23 -3.60 -8.85
N GLN A 145 -10.54 -2.82 -8.03
CA GLN A 145 -11.13 -1.88 -7.07
C GLN A 145 -11.38 -0.48 -7.67
N GLY A 146 -11.15 -0.30 -8.96
CA GLY A 146 -11.44 0.93 -9.70
C GLY A 146 -10.28 1.93 -9.74
N VAL A 147 -9.05 1.52 -9.41
CA VAL A 147 -7.86 2.33 -9.62
C VAL A 147 -7.49 2.31 -11.11
N GLU A 148 -7.37 3.48 -11.72
CA GLU A 148 -6.92 3.62 -13.09
C GLU A 148 -5.41 3.38 -13.18
N ILE A 149 -4.96 2.42 -14.00
CA ILE A 149 -3.54 2.09 -14.16
C ILE A 149 -3.12 2.43 -15.59
N LEU A 150 -2.16 3.36 -15.74
CA LEU A 150 -1.73 3.87 -17.04
C LEU A 150 -0.22 3.72 -17.24
N THR A 151 0.19 3.07 -18.32
CA THR A 151 1.59 2.82 -18.66
C THR A 151 1.99 3.54 -19.93
N CYS A 152 3.10 4.26 -19.89
CA CYS A 152 3.62 5.04 -21.02
C CYS A 152 3.98 4.15 -22.21
N GLY A 153 3.30 4.32 -23.35
CA GLY A 153 3.51 3.56 -24.57
C GLY A 153 4.91 3.74 -25.16
N THR A 154 5.49 4.94 -25.09
CA THR A 154 6.88 5.19 -25.53
C THR A 154 7.86 4.33 -24.73
N CYS A 155 7.63 4.17 -23.42
CA CYS A 155 8.49 3.35 -22.57
C CYS A 155 8.32 1.86 -22.87
N LEU A 156 7.09 1.39 -23.06
CA LEU A 156 6.83 0.02 -23.50
C LEU A 156 7.55 -0.32 -24.80
N ASN A 157 7.45 0.57 -25.80
CA ASN A 157 8.14 0.40 -27.07
C ASN A 157 9.67 0.37 -26.92
N HIS A 158 10.22 1.31 -26.11
CA HIS A 158 11.67 1.39 -25.87
C HIS A 158 12.24 0.11 -25.24
N TYR A 159 11.50 -0.50 -24.31
CA TYR A 159 11.91 -1.72 -23.62
C TYR A 159 11.47 -3.01 -24.35
N GLY A 160 10.78 -2.93 -25.50
CA GLY A 160 10.24 -4.10 -26.21
C GLY A 160 9.16 -4.85 -25.43
N LEU A 161 8.33 -4.11 -24.69
CA LEU A 161 7.31 -4.64 -23.78
C LEU A 161 5.87 -4.39 -24.24
N SER A 162 5.65 -3.89 -25.47
CA SER A 162 4.32 -3.51 -25.95
C SER A 162 3.31 -4.66 -25.90
N ASP A 163 3.75 -5.88 -26.22
CA ASP A 163 2.90 -7.08 -26.20
C ASP A 163 2.86 -7.78 -24.83
N LYS A 164 3.60 -7.26 -23.84
CA LYS A 164 3.82 -7.85 -22.54
C LYS A 164 3.04 -7.17 -21.40
N LEU A 165 2.27 -6.13 -21.72
CA LEU A 165 1.41 -5.46 -20.75
C LEU A 165 0.34 -6.44 -20.21
N LYS A 166 0.19 -6.54 -18.89
CA LYS A 166 -0.73 -7.49 -18.21
C LYS A 166 -1.73 -6.83 -17.28
N VAL A 167 -1.55 -5.54 -17.00
CA VAL A 167 -2.46 -4.76 -16.15
C VAL A 167 -2.44 -3.30 -16.59
N GLY A 168 -3.60 -2.67 -16.56
CA GLY A 168 -3.81 -1.29 -16.97
C GLY A 168 -3.82 -1.09 -18.49
N GLU A 169 -3.78 0.18 -18.87
CA GLU A 169 -3.86 0.62 -20.27
C GLU A 169 -2.62 1.37 -20.71
N VAL A 170 -2.40 1.38 -22.03
CA VAL A 170 -1.32 2.15 -22.64
C VAL A 170 -1.73 3.62 -22.74
N THR A 171 -0.85 4.52 -22.32
CA THR A 171 -1.10 5.96 -22.38
C THR A 171 0.08 6.73 -22.99
N ASN A 172 -0.09 8.02 -23.17
CA ASN A 172 0.90 8.94 -23.71
C ASN A 172 1.27 10.04 -22.70
N MET A 173 2.30 10.83 -23.02
CA MET A 173 2.83 11.85 -22.12
C MET A 173 1.84 13.01 -21.88
N TYR A 174 0.94 13.31 -22.81
CA TYR A 174 -0.08 14.36 -22.58
C TYR A 174 -1.02 13.97 -21.47
N VAL A 175 -1.53 12.74 -21.47
CA VAL A 175 -2.41 12.21 -20.41
C VAL A 175 -1.66 12.10 -19.08
N ILE A 176 -0.39 11.63 -19.10
CA ILE A 176 0.43 11.57 -17.89
C ILE A 176 0.60 12.96 -17.28
N ALA A 177 0.94 13.96 -18.08
CA ALA A 177 1.11 15.34 -17.62
C ALA A 177 -0.22 15.92 -17.08
N GLU A 178 -1.33 15.69 -17.78
CA GLU A 178 -2.66 16.12 -17.36
C GLU A 178 -3.04 15.51 -15.99
N LYS A 179 -2.93 14.20 -15.84
CA LYS A 179 -3.25 13.51 -14.58
C LYS A 179 -2.38 14.04 -13.42
N MET A 180 -1.10 14.28 -13.67
CA MET A 180 -0.19 14.83 -12.65
C MET A 180 -0.53 16.27 -12.27
N THR A 181 -0.90 17.12 -13.23
CA THR A 181 -1.20 18.54 -12.97
C THR A 181 -2.58 18.75 -12.34
N GLN A 182 -3.49 17.81 -12.51
CA GLN A 182 -4.85 17.82 -11.92
C GLN A 182 -4.92 17.06 -10.57
N ALA A 183 -3.82 16.48 -10.11
CA ALA A 183 -3.78 15.75 -8.85
C ALA A 183 -3.81 16.70 -7.64
N ASP A 184 -4.62 16.36 -6.63
CA ASP A 184 -4.56 17.02 -5.32
C ASP A 184 -3.34 16.55 -4.52
N LEU A 185 -2.89 15.31 -4.76
CA LEU A 185 -1.73 14.70 -4.13
C LEU A 185 -1.00 13.79 -5.12
N ILE A 186 0.32 13.98 -5.24
CA ILE A 186 1.20 13.08 -5.98
C ILE A 186 2.09 12.33 -5.00
N VAL A 187 2.07 11.00 -5.10
CA VAL A 187 2.97 10.11 -4.37
C VAL A 187 3.96 9.48 -5.36
N LYS A 188 5.25 9.70 -5.14
CA LYS A 188 6.32 9.16 -5.98
C LYS A 188 7.39 8.55 -5.10
N PRO A 189 7.43 7.21 -4.97
CA PRO A 189 8.40 6.49 -4.14
C PRO A 189 9.81 6.48 -4.74
#